data_72e472100986b314208120fb696460b0
#
_entry.id   72e472100986b314208120fb696460b0
#
_cell.length_a   1.000
_cell.length_b   1.000
_cell.length_c   1.000
_cell.angle_alpha   90.00
_cell.angle_beta   90.00
_cell.angle_gamma   90.00
#
_symmetry.space_group_name_H-M   'P 1'
#
loop_
_entity.id
_entity.type
_entity.pdbx_description
1 polymer ?
#
loop_
_entity_poly.entity_id
_entity_poly.type
_entity_poly.pdbx_seq_one_letter_code
_entity_poly.pdbx_strand_id
1 'polypeptide(L)'
;MPNSLTDHMAGVLLVHGYTSTPQSVDGLAAALVGAGFDVEVPLLPGHGTTVEDLDRRRWGEWTAAVDEAWANLAARHPRAVVAGLSMGGTLATWLAATRPPALAGLATLNPMIDPPAASFRELLRAFLADGHMCLPGPANDVSEPGAREVAYPLWPIEPMLSLFEAQDDLLGRLAQVTCPTLIVTSGHDHVVPPVSSDMLAAGVTGPVERIVLERSFHLATLDVERDVLEAAVVAFARRVCELA
;
A
#
# COMPACT_ATOMS: atom_id res chain seq x y z
N MET A 1 28.67 -29.38 2.32
CA MET A 1 27.49 -28.96 3.06
C MET A 1 26.98 -27.70 2.40
N PRO A 2 25.86 -27.71 1.66
CA PRO A 2 25.31 -26.45 1.17
C PRO A 2 24.81 -25.66 2.37
N ASN A 3 25.24 -24.42 2.45
CA ASN A 3 24.85 -23.46 3.47
C ASN A 3 23.38 -23.14 3.27
N SER A 4 22.51 -23.58 4.17
CA SER A 4 21.05 -23.39 4.11
C SER A 4 20.63 -21.99 4.59
N LEU A 5 21.19 -20.95 4.02
CA LEU A 5 20.53 -19.67 3.93
C LEU A 5 19.81 -19.73 2.57
N THR A 6 18.49 -19.74 2.58
CA THR A 6 17.67 -19.63 1.38
C THR A 6 18.17 -18.41 0.60
N ASP A 7 18.77 -18.66 -0.57
CA ASP A 7 19.31 -17.62 -1.43
C ASP A 7 18.10 -16.96 -2.12
N HIS A 8 17.44 -16.04 -1.40
CA HIS A 8 16.34 -15.25 -1.97
C HIS A 8 16.92 -14.36 -3.07
N MET A 9 16.52 -14.60 -4.31
CA MET A 9 17.09 -13.90 -5.47
C MET A 9 16.55 -12.48 -5.64
N ALA A 10 15.43 -12.12 -5.00
CA ALA A 10 14.81 -10.80 -5.09
C ALA A 10 14.04 -10.46 -3.82
N GLY A 11 13.83 -9.16 -3.59
CA GLY A 11 13.11 -8.64 -2.44
C GLY A 11 11.71 -8.11 -2.79
N VAL A 12 10.82 -8.07 -1.78
CA VAL A 12 9.54 -7.35 -1.85
C VAL A 12 9.36 -6.52 -0.58
N LEU A 13 9.17 -5.21 -0.77
CA LEU A 13 8.69 -4.34 0.30
C LEU A 13 7.17 -4.28 0.20
N LEU A 14 6.46 -4.67 1.26
CA LEU A 14 5.00 -4.72 1.29
C LEU A 14 4.47 -3.79 2.39
N VAL A 15 3.63 -2.81 2.02
CA VAL A 15 3.20 -1.72 2.89
C VAL A 15 1.70 -1.81 3.17
N HIS A 16 1.31 -1.80 4.46
CA HIS A 16 -0.09 -1.84 4.91
C HIS A 16 -0.80 -0.47 4.80
N GLY A 17 -2.12 -0.47 5.06
CA GLY A 17 -2.99 0.71 4.95
C GLY A 17 -2.99 1.63 6.18
N TYR A 18 -3.73 2.74 6.06
CA TYR A 18 -3.99 3.70 7.14
C TYR A 18 -4.74 3.06 8.30
N THR A 19 -4.35 3.36 9.52
CA THR A 19 -4.85 2.78 10.79
C THR A 19 -4.65 1.28 10.97
N SER A 20 -4.15 0.59 9.94
CA SER A 20 -3.97 -0.86 9.86
C SER A 20 -2.67 -1.34 10.52
N THR A 21 -2.32 -2.59 10.31
CA THR A 21 -1.07 -3.22 10.75
C THR A 21 -0.58 -4.18 9.66
N PRO A 22 0.66 -4.73 9.75
CA PRO A 22 1.13 -5.79 8.86
C PRO A 22 0.17 -6.97 8.70
N GLN A 23 -0.68 -7.25 9.71
CA GLN A 23 -1.68 -8.33 9.66
C GLN A 23 -2.59 -8.26 8.42
N SER A 24 -2.92 -7.06 7.95
CA SER A 24 -3.77 -6.92 6.77
C SER A 24 -3.14 -7.42 5.46
N VAL A 25 -1.84 -7.64 5.45
CA VAL A 25 -1.07 -8.12 4.28
C VAL A 25 -0.28 -9.41 4.55
N ASP A 26 -0.46 -10.03 5.72
CA ASP A 26 0.28 -11.23 6.14
C ASP A 26 0.10 -12.41 5.18
N GLY A 27 -1.10 -12.63 4.64
CA GLY A 27 -1.38 -13.68 3.66
C GLY A 27 -0.54 -13.50 2.40
N LEU A 28 -0.55 -12.30 1.84
CA LEU A 28 0.26 -11.97 0.67
C LEU A 28 1.77 -12.07 0.97
N ALA A 29 2.20 -11.63 2.15
CA ALA A 29 3.59 -11.79 2.57
C ALA A 29 3.99 -13.27 2.62
N ALA A 30 3.14 -14.13 3.19
CA ALA A 30 3.37 -15.58 3.23
C ALA A 30 3.42 -16.21 1.84
N ALA A 31 2.54 -15.80 0.91
CA ALA A 31 2.55 -16.27 -0.47
C ALA A 31 3.86 -15.87 -1.20
N LEU A 32 4.34 -14.64 -1.01
CA LEU A 32 5.60 -14.16 -1.58
C LEU A 32 6.81 -14.90 -0.99
N VAL A 33 6.85 -15.09 0.34
CA VAL A 33 7.90 -15.90 0.99
C VAL A 33 7.88 -17.34 0.46
N GLY A 34 6.70 -17.95 0.34
CA GLY A 34 6.53 -19.27 -0.24
C GLY A 34 6.98 -19.37 -1.71
N ALA A 35 6.96 -18.25 -2.44
CA ALA A 35 7.46 -18.13 -3.81
C ALA A 35 8.96 -17.85 -3.91
N GLY A 36 9.68 -17.69 -2.77
CA GLY A 36 11.13 -17.54 -2.70
C GLY A 36 11.62 -16.09 -2.60
N PHE A 37 10.75 -15.12 -2.30
CA PHE A 37 11.15 -13.73 -2.08
C PHE A 37 11.58 -13.49 -0.62
N ASP A 38 12.52 -12.56 -0.43
CA ASP A 38 12.76 -11.91 0.87
C ASP A 38 11.72 -10.79 1.02
N VAL A 39 10.84 -10.89 2.02
CA VAL A 39 9.73 -9.96 2.19
C VAL A 39 9.93 -9.12 3.44
N GLU A 40 9.86 -7.80 3.28
CA GLU A 40 9.91 -6.84 4.37
C GLU A 40 8.55 -6.14 4.48
N VAL A 41 7.96 -6.18 5.69
CA VAL A 41 6.65 -5.57 5.98
C VAL A 41 6.83 -4.64 7.18
N PRO A 42 7.20 -3.37 6.97
CA PRO A 42 7.41 -2.44 8.06
C PRO A 42 6.09 -2.13 8.77
N LEU A 43 6.11 -2.06 10.10
CA LEU A 43 5.05 -1.42 10.87
C LEU A 43 5.27 0.10 10.80
N LEU A 44 4.35 0.80 10.16
CA LEU A 44 4.47 2.25 9.97
C LEU A 44 4.35 3.01 11.31
N PRO A 45 5.07 4.13 11.50
CA PRO A 45 4.97 4.95 12.70
C PRO A 45 3.53 5.29 13.10
N GLY A 46 3.20 5.08 14.37
CA GLY A 46 1.87 5.32 14.94
C GLY A 46 0.86 4.21 14.73
N HIS A 47 1.18 3.17 13.94
CA HIS A 47 0.32 2.02 13.72
C HIS A 47 0.64 0.89 14.71
N GLY A 48 -0.36 0.07 15.07
CA GLY A 48 -0.18 -1.04 16.02
C GLY A 48 0.16 -0.61 17.46
N THR A 49 0.00 0.65 17.80
CA THR A 49 0.24 1.27 19.11
C THR A 49 -1.06 1.81 19.70
N THR A 50 -1.30 3.14 19.60
CA THR A 50 -2.56 3.79 20.00
C THR A 50 -3.00 4.82 18.95
N VAL A 51 -4.29 5.18 18.97
CA VAL A 51 -4.86 6.23 18.11
C VAL A 51 -4.16 7.58 18.37
N GLU A 52 -3.82 7.86 19.62
CA GLU A 52 -3.14 9.10 20.05
C GLU A 52 -1.68 9.15 19.56
N ASP A 53 -1.02 8.00 19.40
CA ASP A 53 0.30 7.95 18.78
C ASP A 53 0.18 8.21 17.28
N LEU A 54 -0.79 7.60 16.60
CA LEU A 54 -1.04 7.86 15.19
C LEU A 54 -1.40 9.32 14.91
N ASP A 55 -2.20 9.96 15.78
CA ASP A 55 -2.60 11.36 15.62
C ASP A 55 -1.43 12.35 15.55
N ARG A 56 -0.29 11.98 16.12
CA ARG A 56 0.95 12.78 16.10
C ARG A 56 1.78 12.58 14.84
N ARG A 57 1.44 11.58 14.02
CA ARG A 57 2.24 11.20 12.85
C ARG A 57 1.82 12.00 11.62
N ARG A 58 2.74 12.15 10.70
CA ARG A 58 2.52 12.85 9.42
C ARG A 58 3.17 12.05 8.29
N TRP A 59 2.79 12.37 7.08
CA TRP A 59 3.26 11.71 5.86
C TRP A 59 4.78 11.52 5.80
N GLY A 60 5.56 12.55 6.18
CA GLY A 60 7.03 12.49 6.14
C GLY A 60 7.63 11.41 7.03
N GLU A 61 6.98 11.03 8.12
CA GLU A 61 7.46 9.94 9.00
C GLU A 61 7.20 8.58 8.35
N TRP A 62 6.08 8.42 7.63
CA TRP A 62 5.76 7.18 6.92
C TRP A 62 6.66 6.98 5.71
N THR A 63 6.91 8.05 4.93
CA THR A 63 7.85 7.97 3.81
C THR A 63 9.26 7.66 4.28
N ALA A 64 9.72 8.24 5.39
CA ALA A 64 11.03 7.93 5.96
C ALA A 64 11.15 6.45 6.39
N ALA A 65 10.09 5.88 6.99
CA ALA A 65 10.07 4.46 7.36
C ALA A 65 10.09 3.54 6.12
N VAL A 66 9.35 3.91 5.05
CA VAL A 66 9.36 3.18 3.77
C VAL A 66 10.72 3.29 3.09
N ASP A 67 11.36 4.47 3.08
CA ASP A 67 12.71 4.67 2.53
C ASP A 67 13.76 3.83 3.27
N GLU A 68 13.69 3.78 4.61
CA GLU A 68 14.60 2.98 5.43
C GLU A 68 14.43 1.48 5.14
N ALA A 69 13.19 0.99 5.12
CA ALA A 69 12.89 -0.40 4.79
C ALA A 69 13.35 -0.74 3.36
N TRP A 70 13.10 0.14 2.40
CA TRP A 70 13.59 -0.04 1.03
C TRP A 70 15.11 -0.08 0.95
N ALA A 71 15.81 0.84 1.60
CA ALA A 71 17.27 0.88 1.60
C ALA A 71 17.86 -0.42 2.18
N ASN A 72 17.27 -0.94 3.25
CA ASN A 72 17.68 -2.21 3.85
C ASN A 72 17.47 -3.39 2.89
N LEU A 73 16.33 -3.43 2.18
CA LEU A 73 16.01 -4.46 1.22
C LEU A 73 16.92 -4.38 -0.02
N ALA A 74 17.10 -3.17 -0.59
CA ALA A 74 17.93 -2.91 -1.76
C ALA A 74 19.42 -3.20 -1.51
N ALA A 75 19.90 -3.10 -0.26
CA ALA A 75 21.26 -3.48 0.09
C ALA A 75 21.51 -5.00 0.01
N ARG A 76 20.44 -5.80 0.12
CA ARG A 76 20.51 -7.27 0.07
C ARG A 76 20.16 -7.82 -1.32
N HIS A 77 19.37 -7.08 -2.09
CA HIS A 77 18.82 -7.58 -3.36
C HIS A 77 19.05 -6.59 -4.50
N PRO A 78 19.60 -7.04 -5.64
CA PRO A 78 19.82 -6.19 -6.81
C PRO A 78 18.51 -5.84 -7.54
N ARG A 79 17.43 -6.59 -7.27
CA ARG A 79 16.08 -6.36 -7.82
C ARG A 79 15.05 -6.56 -6.71
N ALA A 80 14.13 -5.63 -6.61
CA ALA A 80 13.05 -5.69 -5.64
C ALA A 80 11.77 -5.02 -6.18
N VAL A 81 10.64 -5.48 -5.67
CA VAL A 81 9.30 -4.91 -5.94
C VAL A 81 8.85 -4.15 -4.70
N VAL A 82 8.21 -3.01 -4.90
CA VAL A 82 7.43 -2.37 -3.85
C VAL A 82 5.95 -2.65 -4.08
N ALA A 83 5.25 -3.05 -3.03
CA ALA A 83 3.82 -3.34 -3.06
C ALA A 83 3.10 -2.68 -1.89
N GLY A 84 1.80 -2.37 -2.03
CA GLY A 84 1.05 -1.78 -0.92
C GLY A 84 -0.45 -1.76 -1.11
N LEU A 85 -1.15 -1.83 0.04
CA LEU A 85 -2.61 -1.79 0.14
C LEU A 85 -3.06 -0.39 0.56
N SER A 86 -4.05 0.21 -0.14
CA SER A 86 -4.68 1.48 0.24
C SER A 86 -3.66 2.62 0.37
N MET A 87 -3.50 3.25 1.53
CA MET A 87 -2.41 4.20 1.82
C MET A 87 -1.03 3.58 1.55
N GLY A 88 -0.84 2.29 1.83
CA GLY A 88 0.39 1.58 1.46
C GLY A 88 0.64 1.61 -0.04
N GLY A 89 -0.41 1.56 -0.87
CA GLY A 89 -0.33 1.76 -2.32
C GLY A 89 0.10 3.17 -2.71
N THR A 90 -0.35 4.19 -1.96
CA THR A 90 0.11 5.57 -2.12
C THR A 90 1.60 5.70 -1.81
N LEU A 91 2.03 5.13 -0.67
CA LEU A 91 3.44 5.12 -0.25
C LEU A 91 4.33 4.35 -1.23
N ALA A 92 3.88 3.19 -1.71
CA ALA A 92 4.58 2.42 -2.73
C ALA A 92 4.73 3.19 -4.05
N THR A 93 3.67 3.89 -4.48
CA THR A 93 3.69 4.75 -5.68
C THR A 93 4.63 5.94 -5.49
N TRP A 94 4.58 6.56 -4.31
CA TRP A 94 5.51 7.65 -3.96
C TRP A 94 6.97 7.18 -4.03
N LEU A 95 7.31 6.04 -3.42
CA LEU A 95 8.64 5.46 -3.50
C LEU A 95 9.04 5.19 -4.96
N ALA A 96 8.17 4.56 -5.76
CA ALA A 96 8.45 4.27 -7.15
C ALA A 96 8.71 5.53 -7.99
N ALA A 97 8.03 6.64 -7.67
CA ALA A 97 8.25 7.94 -8.32
C ALA A 97 9.64 8.55 -8.00
N THR A 98 10.29 8.13 -6.92
CA THR A 98 11.69 8.55 -6.63
C THR A 98 12.72 7.77 -7.45
N ARG A 99 12.32 6.69 -8.12
CA ARG A 99 13.17 5.78 -8.91
C ARG A 99 14.37 5.26 -8.11
N PRO A 100 14.15 4.63 -6.96
CA PRO A 100 15.26 4.19 -6.12
C PRO A 100 16.03 3.05 -6.80
N PRO A 101 17.32 2.83 -6.43
CA PRO A 101 18.06 1.66 -6.87
C PRO A 101 17.32 0.35 -6.56
N ALA A 102 17.56 -0.68 -7.36
CA ALA A 102 16.97 -2.02 -7.27
C ALA A 102 15.46 -2.10 -7.61
N LEU A 103 14.76 -1.00 -7.85
CA LEU A 103 13.33 -1.04 -8.17
C LEU A 103 13.08 -1.76 -9.50
N ALA A 104 12.44 -2.93 -9.43
CA ALA A 104 12.05 -3.75 -10.57
C ALA A 104 10.58 -3.57 -10.97
N GLY A 105 9.70 -3.21 -10.03
CA GLY A 105 8.28 -3.02 -10.29
C GLY A 105 7.50 -2.47 -9.10
N LEU A 106 6.29 -1.99 -9.38
CA LEU A 106 5.32 -1.48 -8.43
C LEU A 106 4.06 -2.35 -8.48
N ALA A 107 3.55 -2.81 -7.34
CA ALA A 107 2.25 -3.46 -7.24
C ALA A 107 1.34 -2.71 -6.26
N THR A 108 0.16 -2.30 -6.70
CA THR A 108 -0.78 -1.56 -5.85
C THR A 108 -2.11 -2.32 -5.72
N LEU A 109 -2.64 -2.33 -4.52
CA LEU A 109 -3.87 -3.02 -4.13
C LEU A 109 -4.84 -1.97 -3.61
N ASN A 110 -5.91 -1.69 -4.33
CA ASN A 110 -6.86 -0.63 -4.01
C ASN A 110 -6.17 0.70 -3.59
N PRO A 111 -5.23 1.23 -4.41
CA PRO A 111 -4.38 2.34 -4.01
C PRO A 111 -5.19 3.63 -3.82
N MET A 112 -4.92 4.36 -2.74
CA MET A 112 -5.55 5.65 -2.44
C MET A 112 -4.78 6.78 -3.15
N ILE A 113 -5.02 6.99 -4.45
CA ILE A 113 -4.32 7.98 -5.28
C ILE A 113 -5.14 9.26 -5.46
N ASP A 114 -6.47 9.11 -5.63
CA ASP A 114 -7.39 10.23 -5.82
C ASP A 114 -7.54 11.04 -4.52
N PRO A 115 -7.07 12.29 -4.46
CA PRO A 115 -7.25 13.11 -3.28
C PRO A 115 -8.70 13.55 -3.13
N PRO A 116 -9.25 13.57 -1.90
CA PRO A 116 -10.62 13.96 -1.69
C PRO A 116 -10.85 15.45 -2.04
N ALA A 117 -12.09 15.78 -2.37
CA ALA A 117 -12.51 17.13 -2.73
C ALA A 117 -12.10 18.16 -1.65
N ALA A 118 -11.78 19.38 -2.08
CA ALA A 118 -11.38 20.47 -1.17
C ALA A 118 -12.43 20.73 -0.08
N SER A 119 -13.73 20.66 -0.41
CA SER A 119 -14.82 20.83 0.55
C SER A 119 -14.79 19.79 1.69
N PHE A 120 -14.40 18.55 1.41
CA PHE A 120 -14.24 17.53 2.45
C PHE A 120 -13.06 17.84 3.37
N ARG A 121 -11.93 18.30 2.81
CA ARG A 121 -10.78 18.72 3.61
C ARG A 121 -11.09 19.95 4.47
N GLU A 122 -11.89 20.90 3.97
CA GLU A 122 -12.37 22.05 4.73
C GLU A 122 -13.27 21.61 5.90
N LEU A 123 -14.17 20.65 5.65
CA LEU A 123 -14.99 20.05 6.70
C LEU A 123 -14.14 19.40 7.79
N LEU A 124 -13.09 18.66 7.43
CA LEU A 124 -12.16 18.06 8.39
C LEU A 124 -11.45 19.12 9.24
N ARG A 125 -11.00 20.21 8.62
CA ARG A 125 -10.38 21.34 9.36
C ARG A 125 -11.36 22.02 10.29
N ALA A 126 -12.63 22.14 9.89
CA ALA A 126 -13.68 22.66 10.78
C ALA A 126 -13.91 21.72 11.98
N PHE A 127 -13.94 20.41 11.79
CA PHE A 127 -14.04 19.45 12.89
C PHE A 127 -12.86 19.57 13.87
N LEU A 128 -11.64 19.73 13.36
CA LEU A 128 -10.48 19.99 14.23
C LEU A 128 -10.63 21.30 15.02
N ALA A 129 -11.11 22.36 14.38
CA ALA A 129 -11.34 23.65 15.06
C ALA A 129 -12.41 23.55 16.17
N ASP A 130 -13.38 22.65 16.00
CA ASP A 130 -14.41 22.33 17.00
C ASP A 130 -13.93 21.31 18.06
N GLY A 131 -12.66 20.88 18.01
CA GLY A 131 -12.04 19.97 18.99
C GLY A 131 -12.23 18.48 18.71
N HIS A 132 -12.73 18.10 17.53
CA HIS A 132 -12.84 16.71 17.12
C HIS A 132 -11.53 16.21 16.48
N MET A 133 -10.79 15.36 17.18
CA MET A 133 -9.49 14.88 16.70
C MET A 133 -9.60 13.70 15.73
N CYS A 134 -10.70 12.95 15.78
CA CYS A 134 -10.89 11.73 15.02
C CYS A 134 -12.29 11.65 14.41
N LEU A 135 -12.41 10.89 13.32
CA LEU A 135 -13.69 10.42 12.78
C LEU A 135 -13.84 8.92 13.04
N PRO A 136 -15.07 8.38 13.07
CA PRO A 136 -15.26 6.94 12.92
C PRO A 136 -14.65 6.48 11.60
N GLY A 137 -13.79 5.46 11.67
CA GLY A 137 -13.26 4.81 10.47
C GLY A 137 -14.33 3.97 9.77
N PRO A 138 -14.14 3.61 8.50
CA PRO A 138 -14.97 2.59 7.88
C PRO A 138 -14.88 1.31 8.71
N ALA A 139 -15.98 0.58 8.77
CA ALA A 139 -15.96 -0.76 9.34
C ALA A 139 -15.01 -1.66 8.52
N ASN A 140 -14.68 -2.81 9.06
CA ASN A 140 -13.93 -3.88 8.38
C ASN A 140 -14.55 -4.16 6.98
N ASP A 141 -14.03 -3.50 5.92
CA ASP A 141 -14.58 -3.57 4.56
C ASP A 141 -14.05 -4.82 3.84
N VAL A 142 -14.69 -5.94 4.13
CA VAL A 142 -14.37 -7.27 3.61
C VAL A 142 -15.65 -8.07 3.44
N SER A 143 -15.80 -8.79 2.32
CA SER A 143 -16.96 -9.64 2.05
C SER A 143 -16.80 -11.06 2.62
N GLU A 144 -15.58 -11.53 2.92
CA GLU A 144 -15.29 -12.83 3.50
C GLU A 144 -15.85 -12.92 4.93
N PRO A 145 -16.81 -13.85 5.20
CA PRO A 145 -17.38 -13.98 6.54
C PRO A 145 -16.32 -14.36 7.58
N GLY A 146 -16.27 -13.58 8.66
CA GLY A 146 -15.35 -13.83 9.77
C GLY A 146 -13.94 -13.25 9.61
N ALA A 147 -13.55 -12.79 8.43
CA ALA A 147 -12.29 -12.07 8.26
C ALA A 147 -12.31 -10.75 9.04
N ARG A 148 -11.20 -10.41 9.67
CA ARG A 148 -11.07 -9.19 10.48
C ARG A 148 -9.69 -8.57 10.29
N GLU A 149 -9.70 -7.28 10.05
CA GLU A 149 -8.50 -6.45 10.08
C GLU A 149 -8.17 -6.03 11.51
N VAL A 150 -6.89 -5.98 11.83
CA VAL A 150 -6.39 -5.36 13.07
C VAL A 150 -6.07 -3.90 12.76
N ALA A 151 -7.05 -3.05 12.99
CA ALA A 151 -6.98 -1.61 12.71
C ALA A 151 -7.63 -0.79 13.82
N TYR A 152 -7.32 0.51 13.88
CA TYR A 152 -8.02 1.41 14.78
C TYR A 152 -9.45 1.69 14.28
N PRO A 153 -10.45 1.73 15.17
CA PRO A 153 -11.83 2.06 14.80
C PRO A 153 -12.03 3.57 14.57
N LEU A 154 -11.06 4.38 14.95
CA LEU A 154 -11.06 5.83 14.79
C LEU A 154 -9.95 6.27 13.85
N TRP A 155 -10.26 7.22 12.98
CA TRP A 155 -9.35 7.80 12.02
C TRP A 155 -8.93 9.20 12.48
N PRO A 156 -7.69 9.40 12.95
CA PRO A 156 -7.17 10.72 13.29
C PRO A 156 -7.18 11.65 12.08
N ILE A 157 -7.68 12.87 12.26
CA ILE A 157 -7.91 13.81 11.16
C ILE A 157 -6.61 14.46 10.67
N GLU A 158 -5.75 14.88 11.58
CA GLU A 158 -4.49 15.56 11.23
C GLU A 158 -3.55 14.71 10.35
N PRO A 159 -3.28 13.42 10.67
CA PRO A 159 -2.50 12.55 9.81
C PRO A 159 -3.16 12.33 8.44
N MET A 160 -4.49 12.21 8.43
CA MET A 160 -5.26 12.03 7.20
C MET A 160 -5.15 13.25 6.28
N LEU A 161 -5.22 14.47 6.82
CA LEU A 161 -4.99 15.70 6.05
C LEU A 161 -3.57 15.76 5.47
N SER A 162 -2.56 15.34 6.25
CA SER A 162 -1.18 15.23 5.77
C SER A 162 -1.02 14.24 4.62
N LEU A 163 -1.75 13.11 4.64
CA LEU A 163 -1.82 12.16 3.54
C LEU A 163 -2.46 12.79 2.30
N PHE A 164 -3.58 13.52 2.46
CA PHE A 164 -4.28 14.14 1.34
C PHE A 164 -3.46 15.24 0.65
N GLU A 165 -2.67 16.01 1.42
CA GLU A 165 -1.72 16.98 0.87
C GLU A 165 -0.62 16.29 0.06
N ALA A 166 -0.13 15.15 0.54
CA ALA A 166 0.87 14.36 -0.17
C ALA A 166 0.32 13.72 -1.46
N GLN A 167 -0.97 13.37 -1.50
CA GLN A 167 -1.61 12.87 -2.74
C GLN A 167 -1.63 13.95 -3.82
N ASP A 168 -1.90 15.22 -3.49
CA ASP A 168 -1.84 16.33 -4.45
C ASP A 168 -0.44 16.43 -5.10
N ASP A 169 0.61 16.36 -4.28
CA ASP A 169 2.00 16.37 -4.76
C ASP A 169 2.32 15.12 -5.61
N LEU A 170 1.83 13.96 -5.18
CA LEU A 170 2.06 12.69 -5.88
C LEU A 170 1.43 12.68 -7.26
N LEU A 171 0.24 13.25 -7.45
CA LEU A 171 -0.40 13.36 -8.78
C LEU A 171 0.51 14.05 -9.78
N GLY A 172 1.22 15.12 -9.37
CA GLY A 172 2.19 15.81 -10.21
C GLY A 172 3.45 14.99 -10.54
N ARG A 173 3.64 13.85 -9.86
CA ARG A 173 4.83 13.00 -9.97
C ARG A 173 4.56 11.62 -10.56
N LEU A 174 3.31 11.25 -10.84
CA LEU A 174 2.97 9.92 -11.37
C LEU A 174 3.74 9.58 -12.66
N ALA A 175 3.98 10.55 -13.54
CA ALA A 175 4.77 10.36 -14.75
C ALA A 175 6.25 9.96 -14.48
N GLN A 176 6.75 10.08 -13.26
CA GLN A 176 8.07 9.62 -12.85
C GLN A 176 8.09 8.12 -12.57
N VAL A 177 6.95 7.47 -12.39
CA VAL A 177 6.85 6.00 -12.26
C VAL A 177 7.01 5.39 -13.64
N THR A 178 8.19 4.86 -13.90
CA THR A 178 8.59 4.29 -15.21
C THR A 178 8.77 2.78 -15.19
N CYS A 179 8.75 2.17 -14.00
CA CYS A 179 8.82 0.72 -13.84
C CYS A 179 7.49 0.05 -14.23
N PRO A 180 7.52 -1.27 -14.57
CA PRO A 180 6.30 -2.04 -14.68
C PRO A 180 5.42 -1.90 -13.43
N THR A 181 4.12 -1.71 -13.64
CA THR A 181 3.16 -1.47 -12.56
C THR A 181 1.98 -2.44 -12.67
N LEU A 182 1.72 -3.19 -11.61
CA LEU A 182 0.50 -3.99 -11.42
C LEU A 182 -0.48 -3.18 -10.55
N ILE A 183 -1.72 -3.06 -11.02
CA ILE A 183 -2.81 -2.40 -10.28
C ILE A 183 -3.92 -3.42 -10.07
N VAL A 184 -4.16 -3.81 -8.82
CA VAL A 184 -5.29 -4.65 -8.42
C VAL A 184 -6.38 -3.76 -7.85
N THR A 185 -7.59 -3.89 -8.37
CA THR A 185 -8.74 -3.06 -8.00
C THR A 185 -9.92 -3.93 -7.62
N SER A 186 -10.49 -3.72 -6.45
CA SER A 186 -11.76 -4.34 -6.06
C SER A 186 -12.93 -3.60 -6.69
N GLY A 187 -13.83 -4.32 -7.36
CA GLY A 187 -15.01 -3.75 -8.00
C GLY A 187 -16.06 -3.20 -7.01
N HIS A 188 -16.02 -3.68 -5.76
CA HIS A 188 -16.93 -3.31 -4.68
C HIS A 188 -16.21 -2.67 -3.49
N ASP A 189 -15.18 -1.86 -3.75
CA ASP A 189 -14.47 -1.10 -2.73
C ASP A 189 -15.36 0.07 -2.23
N HIS A 190 -15.68 0.07 -0.91
CA HIS A 190 -16.51 1.11 -0.27
C HIS A 190 -15.67 2.19 0.43
N VAL A 191 -14.33 2.06 0.41
CA VAL A 191 -13.39 2.98 1.07
C VAL A 191 -12.67 3.86 0.05
N VAL A 192 -12.09 3.22 -0.98
CA VAL A 192 -11.36 3.90 -2.05
C VAL A 192 -12.06 3.66 -3.38
N PRO A 193 -12.64 4.70 -4.01
CA PRO A 193 -13.31 4.54 -5.29
C PRO A 193 -12.36 3.98 -6.37
N PRO A 194 -12.83 3.06 -7.25
CA PRO A 194 -12.01 2.47 -8.32
C PRO A 194 -11.35 3.50 -9.27
N VAL A 195 -11.91 4.71 -9.38
CA VAL A 195 -11.31 5.82 -10.14
C VAL A 195 -9.90 6.15 -9.68
N SER A 196 -9.57 5.90 -8.41
CA SER A 196 -8.20 6.06 -7.87
C SER A 196 -7.19 5.19 -8.62
N SER A 197 -7.56 3.95 -8.92
CA SER A 197 -6.76 3.04 -9.77
C SER A 197 -6.67 3.52 -11.23
N ASP A 198 -7.74 4.13 -11.76
CA ASP A 198 -7.75 4.69 -13.11
C ASP A 198 -6.79 5.87 -13.23
N MET A 199 -6.77 6.74 -12.21
CA MET A 199 -5.84 7.88 -12.15
C MET A 199 -4.38 7.41 -12.11
N LEU A 200 -4.06 6.39 -11.31
CA LEU A 200 -2.73 5.79 -11.29
C LEU A 200 -2.35 5.24 -12.67
N ALA A 201 -3.22 4.44 -13.27
CA ALA A 201 -2.98 3.84 -14.59
C ALA A 201 -2.76 4.89 -15.69
N ALA A 202 -3.49 6.00 -15.65
CA ALA A 202 -3.34 7.08 -16.60
C ALA A 202 -2.12 7.97 -16.36
N GLY A 203 -1.63 8.04 -15.11
CA GLY A 203 -0.55 8.93 -14.71
C GLY A 203 0.85 8.36 -14.85
N VAL A 204 1.03 7.04 -14.70
CA VAL A 204 2.33 6.38 -14.82
C VAL A 204 2.76 6.24 -16.28
N THR A 205 4.07 6.18 -16.54
CA THR A 205 4.62 6.06 -17.89
C THR A 205 5.24 4.68 -18.17
N GLY A 206 5.40 3.86 -17.14
CA GLY A 206 5.80 2.46 -17.28
C GLY A 206 4.67 1.57 -17.80
N PRO A 207 4.98 0.31 -18.19
CA PRO A 207 3.94 -0.65 -18.57
C PRO A 207 2.96 -0.91 -17.41
N VAL A 208 1.67 -0.92 -17.71
CA VAL A 208 0.61 -1.15 -16.72
C VAL A 208 -0.12 -2.45 -17.01
N GLU A 209 -0.28 -3.25 -15.97
CA GLU A 209 -1.13 -4.44 -15.90
C GLU A 209 -2.23 -4.20 -14.89
N ARG A 210 -3.49 -4.56 -15.21
CA ARG A 210 -4.64 -4.33 -14.33
C ARG A 210 -5.39 -5.61 -14.09
N ILE A 211 -5.81 -5.80 -12.83
CA ILE A 211 -6.68 -6.90 -12.42
C ILE A 211 -7.85 -6.29 -11.63
N VAL A 212 -9.05 -6.74 -11.96
CA VAL A 212 -10.26 -6.39 -11.23
C VAL A 212 -10.74 -7.61 -10.46
N LEU A 213 -10.97 -7.43 -9.16
CA LEU A 213 -11.58 -8.42 -8.28
C LEU A 213 -13.07 -8.11 -8.18
N GLU A 214 -13.88 -8.99 -8.76
CA GLU A 214 -15.31 -8.72 -8.98
C GLU A 214 -16.17 -8.85 -7.72
N ARG A 215 -15.68 -9.52 -6.67
CA ARG A 215 -16.43 -9.85 -5.46
C ARG A 215 -15.82 -9.30 -4.18
N SER A 216 -14.58 -8.88 -4.24
CA SER A 216 -13.84 -8.40 -3.08
C SER A 216 -14.15 -6.93 -2.80
N PHE A 217 -14.07 -6.56 -1.51
CA PHE A 217 -14.18 -5.20 -1.01
C PHE A 217 -12.79 -4.59 -0.83
N HIS A 218 -12.67 -3.53 -0.01
CA HIS A 218 -11.42 -2.77 0.11
C HIS A 218 -10.23 -3.61 0.60
N LEU A 219 -10.45 -4.47 1.60
CA LEU A 219 -9.39 -5.31 2.20
C LEU A 219 -9.19 -6.60 1.37
N ALA A 220 -8.91 -6.44 0.08
CA ALA A 220 -8.81 -7.55 -0.88
C ALA A 220 -7.81 -8.65 -0.46
N THR A 221 -6.81 -8.32 0.34
CA THR A 221 -5.82 -9.27 0.90
C THR A 221 -6.40 -10.20 1.97
N LEU A 222 -7.56 -9.86 2.53
CA LEU A 222 -8.27 -10.66 3.53
C LEU A 222 -9.58 -11.24 2.99
N ASP A 223 -9.91 -10.95 1.72
CA ASP A 223 -11.23 -11.17 1.16
C ASP A 223 -11.32 -12.45 0.30
N VAL A 224 -12.50 -12.69 -0.26
CA VAL A 224 -12.90 -13.92 -0.98
C VAL A 224 -12.06 -14.21 -2.23
N GLU A 225 -11.38 -13.24 -2.80
CA GLU A 225 -10.49 -13.40 -3.97
C GLU A 225 -9.01 -13.20 -3.63
N ARG A 226 -8.62 -13.27 -2.33
CA ARG A 226 -7.22 -13.12 -1.91
C ARG A 226 -6.27 -14.05 -2.68
N ASP A 227 -6.69 -15.29 -2.94
CA ASP A 227 -5.86 -16.26 -3.66
C ASP A 227 -5.55 -15.80 -5.10
N VAL A 228 -6.50 -15.14 -5.76
CA VAL A 228 -6.33 -14.56 -7.11
C VAL A 228 -5.35 -13.38 -7.04
N LEU A 229 -5.51 -12.52 -6.04
CA LEU A 229 -4.63 -11.38 -5.80
C LEU A 229 -3.19 -11.86 -5.51
N GLU A 230 -3.02 -12.80 -4.59
CA GLU A 230 -1.72 -13.35 -4.19
C GLU A 230 -0.99 -13.98 -5.40
N ALA A 231 -1.70 -14.83 -6.16
CA ALA A 231 -1.14 -15.44 -7.37
C ALA A 231 -0.70 -14.39 -8.40
N ALA A 232 -1.48 -13.32 -8.57
CA ALA A 232 -1.17 -12.25 -9.51
C ALA A 232 0.06 -11.45 -9.08
N VAL A 233 0.15 -11.06 -7.81
CA VAL A 233 1.30 -10.31 -7.29
C VAL A 233 2.57 -11.16 -7.34
N VAL A 234 2.50 -12.44 -6.97
CA VAL A 234 3.64 -13.38 -7.08
C VAL A 234 4.10 -13.52 -8.54
N ALA A 235 3.17 -13.74 -9.47
CA ALA A 235 3.51 -13.88 -10.90
C ALA A 235 4.13 -12.58 -11.46
N PHE A 236 3.58 -11.43 -11.09
CA PHE A 236 4.14 -10.13 -11.45
C PHE A 236 5.56 -9.96 -10.90
N ALA A 237 5.76 -10.20 -9.59
CA ALA A 237 7.06 -10.04 -8.95
C ALA A 237 8.12 -10.95 -9.57
N ARG A 238 7.79 -12.23 -9.84
CA ARG A 238 8.69 -13.15 -10.54
C ARG A 238 9.10 -12.63 -11.91
N ARG A 239 8.14 -12.16 -12.70
CA ARG A 239 8.39 -11.68 -14.06
C ARG A 239 9.28 -10.44 -14.07
N VAL A 240 8.99 -9.43 -13.22
CA VAL A 240 9.78 -8.19 -13.22
C VAL A 240 11.15 -8.36 -12.57
N CYS A 241 11.31 -9.35 -11.70
CA CYS A 241 12.61 -9.72 -11.14
C CYS A 241 13.35 -10.77 -11.98
N GLU A 242 12.77 -11.24 -13.09
CA GLU A 242 13.37 -12.24 -14.00
C GLU A 242 13.71 -13.58 -13.29
N LEU A 243 12.83 -14.00 -12.39
CA LEU A 243 12.93 -15.28 -11.70
C LEU A 243 12.19 -16.37 -12.49
N ALA A 244 12.83 -17.54 -12.62
CA ALA A 244 12.28 -18.70 -13.33
C ALA A 244 11.11 -19.35 -12.53
#